data_5bd03aa1d6cf4bfcc04bbffda3878237
#
_entry.id   5bd03aa1d6cf4bfcc04bbffda3878237
#
_cell.length_a   1.000
_cell.length_b   1.000
_cell.length_c   1.000
_cell.angle_alpha   90.00
_cell.angle_beta   90.00
_cell.angle_gamma   90.00
#
_symmetry.space_group_name_H-M   'P 1'
#
loop_
_entity.id
_entity.type
_entity.pdbx_description
1 polymer ?
#
loop_
_entity_poly.entity_id
_entity_poly.type
_entity_poly.pdbx_seq_one_letter_code
_entity_poly.pdbx_strand_id
1 'polypeptide(L)'
;MNPLSPTAVGFRLLFRRPLIPLAEIAWRWTFAAAAWVLGITFLLVYFNSLTVHALDRLLLSTGQPGLVAQAIRRIFSGSSVRLVEAGVLLGLGLGVAWIVLASLGRMAIMRSILEQFGWEAKIKGPRSTLFFLSFLRAAALVAAKVAAIGAVLMASSFWASTHIRLGNAARLVVVTWFLIWLAWAILNWAISAAAIFVVKEGNDSLTAIGAVLGLFLSNGAGMLGASAVFGVIHLAFLGVAVGTALMVLAFAIAHPLALPLVMAVVLGYSLVADFL
;
A
#
# COMPACT_ATOMS: atom_id res chain seq x y z
N MET A 1 40.43 2.46 -8.31
CA MET A 1 39.21 1.62 -8.25
C MET A 1 38.04 2.46 -8.73
N ASN A 2 37.42 2.09 -9.85
CA ASN A 2 36.21 2.81 -10.29
C ASN A 2 35.13 2.71 -9.18
N PRO A 3 34.61 3.85 -8.70
CA PRO A 3 33.55 3.81 -7.72
C PRO A 3 32.35 3.09 -8.33
N LEU A 4 31.91 2.02 -7.68
CA LEU A 4 30.69 1.31 -8.09
C LEU A 4 29.52 2.30 -8.10
N SER A 5 28.65 2.21 -9.09
CA SER A 5 27.43 3.03 -9.10
C SER A 5 26.62 2.78 -7.82
N PRO A 6 25.90 3.78 -7.28
CA PRO A 6 25.06 3.62 -6.09
C PRO A 6 24.09 2.44 -6.21
N THR A 7 23.56 2.19 -7.39
CA THR A 7 22.66 1.06 -7.70
C THR A 7 23.38 -0.28 -7.52
N ALA A 8 24.62 -0.41 -8.03
CA ALA A 8 25.41 -1.65 -7.88
C ALA A 8 25.76 -1.91 -6.41
N VAL A 9 26.03 -0.87 -5.62
CA VAL A 9 26.26 -0.98 -4.17
C VAL A 9 25.00 -1.47 -3.47
N GLY A 10 23.84 -0.93 -3.82
CA GLY A 10 22.54 -1.35 -3.29
C GLY A 10 22.25 -2.83 -3.56
N PHE A 11 22.37 -3.29 -4.82
CA PHE A 11 22.22 -4.71 -5.17
C PHE A 11 23.20 -5.60 -4.43
N ARG A 12 24.47 -5.19 -4.36
CA ARG A 12 25.48 -5.98 -3.63
C ARG A 12 25.15 -6.11 -2.15
N LEU A 13 24.62 -5.07 -1.52
CA LEU A 13 24.19 -5.10 -0.13
C LEU A 13 23.01 -6.07 0.06
N LEU A 14 21.99 -5.98 -0.80
CA LEU A 14 20.81 -6.82 -0.78
C LEU A 14 21.16 -8.32 -0.79
N PHE A 15 22.04 -8.72 -1.74
CA PHE A 15 22.41 -10.13 -1.87
C PHE A 15 23.48 -10.61 -0.89
N ARG A 16 24.33 -9.72 -0.36
CA ARG A 16 25.32 -10.10 0.65
C ARG A 16 24.73 -10.24 2.05
N ARG A 17 23.65 -9.53 2.33
CA ARG A 17 23.00 -9.58 3.65
C ARG A 17 21.47 -9.70 3.51
N PRO A 18 20.99 -10.84 3.02
CA PRO A 18 19.56 -11.03 2.77
C PRO A 18 18.71 -10.99 4.05
N LEU A 19 19.32 -11.12 5.23
CA LEU A 19 18.63 -11.02 6.51
C LEU A 19 17.98 -9.64 6.75
N ILE A 20 18.57 -8.56 6.19
CA ILE A 20 18.02 -7.20 6.37
C ILE A 20 16.67 -7.05 5.65
N PRO A 21 16.56 -7.28 4.33
CA PRO A 21 15.27 -7.20 3.64
C PRO A 21 14.30 -8.28 4.14
N LEU A 22 14.78 -9.48 4.47
CA LEU A 22 13.91 -10.53 5.03
C LEU A 22 13.33 -10.15 6.39
N ALA A 23 14.06 -9.47 7.25
CA ALA A 23 13.53 -8.97 8.51
C ALA A 23 12.44 -7.91 8.26
N GLU A 24 12.61 -7.03 7.25
CA GLU A 24 11.58 -6.06 6.88
C GLU A 24 10.33 -6.74 6.34
N ILE A 25 10.48 -7.72 5.46
CA ILE A 25 9.37 -8.52 4.94
C ILE A 25 8.64 -9.23 6.09
N ALA A 26 9.39 -9.89 6.98
CA ALA A 26 8.81 -10.69 8.05
C ALA A 26 7.86 -9.87 8.95
N TRP A 27 8.29 -8.70 9.45
CA TRP A 27 7.42 -7.90 10.32
C TRP A 27 6.24 -7.27 9.56
N ARG A 28 6.43 -6.85 8.29
CA ARG A 28 5.35 -6.33 7.44
C ARG A 28 4.30 -7.38 7.16
N TRP A 29 4.71 -8.57 6.78
CA TRP A 29 3.80 -9.66 6.44
C TRP A 29 3.10 -10.21 7.67
N THR A 30 3.78 -10.29 8.81
CA THR A 30 3.14 -10.67 10.08
C THR A 30 2.04 -9.67 10.45
N PHE A 31 2.31 -8.37 10.33
CA PHE A 31 1.29 -7.35 10.57
C PHE A 31 0.14 -7.45 9.55
N ALA A 32 0.45 -7.61 8.26
CA ALA A 32 -0.57 -7.76 7.23
C ALA A 32 -1.46 -8.98 7.49
N ALA A 33 -0.87 -10.13 7.83
CA ALA A 33 -1.61 -11.34 8.18
C ALA A 33 -2.53 -11.12 9.39
N ALA A 34 -2.00 -10.50 10.46
CA ALA A 34 -2.81 -10.16 11.63
C ALA A 34 -3.96 -9.20 11.29
N ALA A 35 -3.70 -8.18 10.49
CA ALA A 35 -4.71 -7.23 10.03
C ALA A 35 -5.79 -7.90 9.17
N TRP A 36 -5.40 -8.84 8.29
CA TRP A 36 -6.34 -9.66 7.52
C TRP A 36 -7.21 -10.54 8.40
N VAL A 37 -6.62 -11.24 9.37
CA VAL A 37 -7.37 -12.08 10.33
C VAL A 37 -8.39 -11.23 11.10
N LEU A 38 -7.97 -10.07 11.62
CA LEU A 38 -8.87 -9.14 12.30
C LEU A 38 -9.98 -8.61 11.38
N GLY A 39 -9.64 -8.25 10.15
CA GLY A 39 -10.62 -7.80 9.15
C GLY A 39 -11.64 -8.87 8.79
N ILE A 40 -11.21 -10.10 8.55
CA ILE A 40 -12.09 -11.23 8.26
C ILE A 40 -12.98 -11.53 9.48
N THR A 41 -12.40 -11.57 10.67
CA THR A 41 -13.17 -11.80 11.92
C THR A 41 -14.22 -10.69 12.11
N PHE A 42 -13.85 -9.44 11.89
CA PHE A 42 -14.76 -8.31 11.92
C PHE A 42 -15.93 -8.49 10.94
N LEU A 43 -15.65 -8.85 9.69
CA LEU A 43 -16.68 -9.10 8.68
C LEU A 43 -17.58 -10.27 9.06
N LEU A 44 -17.02 -11.37 9.56
CA LEU A 44 -17.79 -12.53 9.99
C LEU A 44 -18.74 -12.17 11.16
N VAL A 45 -18.24 -11.46 12.16
CA VAL A 45 -19.06 -10.98 13.28
C VAL A 45 -20.16 -10.05 12.78
N TYR A 46 -19.84 -9.14 11.88
CA TYR A 46 -20.82 -8.23 11.28
C TYR A 46 -21.89 -9.00 10.50
N PHE A 47 -21.51 -9.92 9.59
CA PHE A 47 -22.48 -10.71 8.83
C PHE A 47 -23.37 -11.57 9.71
N ASN A 48 -22.81 -12.15 10.78
CA ASN A 48 -23.60 -12.93 11.75
C ASN A 48 -24.56 -12.06 12.57
N SER A 49 -24.32 -10.75 12.67
CA SER A 49 -25.22 -9.82 13.36
C SER A 49 -26.37 -9.32 12.49
N LEU A 50 -26.36 -9.62 11.18
CA LEU A 50 -27.42 -9.20 10.27
C LEU A 50 -28.67 -10.06 10.45
N THR A 51 -29.82 -9.42 10.62
CA THR A 51 -31.12 -10.11 10.66
C THR A 51 -31.60 -10.38 9.25
N VAL A 52 -31.55 -11.64 8.83
CA VAL A 52 -32.06 -12.08 7.52
C VAL A 52 -33.42 -12.73 7.72
N HIS A 53 -34.49 -12.05 7.28
CA HIS A 53 -35.86 -12.56 7.37
C HIS A 53 -36.12 -13.64 6.31
N ALA A 54 -37.16 -14.46 6.53
CA ALA A 54 -37.56 -15.50 5.58
C ALA A 54 -37.85 -14.98 4.17
N LEU A 55 -38.46 -13.79 4.07
CA LEU A 55 -38.72 -13.11 2.82
C LEU A 55 -37.42 -12.75 2.07
N ASP A 56 -36.39 -12.31 2.79
CA ASP A 56 -35.12 -11.94 2.17
C ASP A 56 -34.40 -13.17 1.59
N ARG A 57 -34.48 -14.31 2.29
CA ARG A 57 -33.95 -15.58 1.79
C ARG A 57 -34.68 -16.03 0.53
N LEU A 58 -35.99 -15.87 0.49
CA LEU A 58 -36.82 -16.20 -0.67
C LEU A 58 -36.47 -15.30 -1.87
N LEU A 59 -36.31 -13.99 -1.66
CA LEU A 59 -35.88 -13.05 -2.70
C LEU A 59 -34.47 -13.38 -3.22
N LEU A 60 -33.53 -13.75 -2.34
CA LEU A 60 -32.19 -14.16 -2.74
C LEU A 60 -32.19 -15.44 -3.57
N SER A 61 -33.08 -16.39 -3.24
CA SER A 61 -33.17 -17.67 -3.96
C SER A 61 -33.77 -17.57 -5.35
N THR A 62 -34.44 -16.47 -5.70
CA THR A 62 -35.03 -16.26 -7.05
C THR A 62 -33.99 -16.13 -8.14
N GLY A 63 -32.77 -15.73 -7.82
CA GLY A 63 -31.69 -15.44 -8.79
C GLY A 63 -31.98 -14.23 -9.70
N GLN A 64 -33.13 -13.56 -9.54
CA GLN A 64 -33.48 -12.38 -10.35
C GLN A 64 -32.72 -11.14 -9.84
N PRO A 65 -31.89 -10.45 -10.69
CA PRO A 65 -31.00 -9.38 -10.21
C PRO A 65 -31.72 -8.26 -9.43
N GLY A 66 -32.93 -7.88 -9.86
CA GLY A 66 -33.71 -6.84 -9.19
C GLY A 66 -34.20 -7.24 -7.80
N LEU A 67 -34.69 -8.47 -7.63
CA LEU A 67 -35.18 -8.99 -6.35
C LEU A 67 -34.00 -9.26 -5.39
N VAL A 68 -32.89 -9.79 -5.91
CA VAL A 68 -31.65 -9.96 -5.14
C VAL A 68 -31.14 -8.60 -4.63
N ALA A 69 -31.10 -7.59 -5.48
CA ALA A 69 -30.70 -6.24 -5.08
C ALA A 69 -31.61 -5.64 -4.01
N GLN A 70 -32.91 -5.88 -4.12
CA GLN A 70 -33.88 -5.46 -3.09
C GLN A 70 -33.68 -6.16 -1.75
N ALA A 71 -33.45 -7.48 -1.75
CA ALA A 71 -33.15 -8.24 -0.54
C ALA A 71 -31.85 -7.72 0.12
N ILE A 72 -30.77 -7.55 -0.66
CA ILE A 72 -29.50 -7.02 -0.17
C ILE A 72 -29.71 -5.64 0.46
N ARG A 73 -30.39 -4.73 -0.25
CA ARG A 73 -30.69 -3.39 0.27
C ARG A 73 -31.46 -3.44 1.60
N ARG A 74 -32.42 -4.37 1.74
CA ARG A 74 -33.21 -4.53 2.96
C ARG A 74 -32.36 -5.09 4.12
N ILE A 75 -31.57 -6.14 3.88
CA ILE A 75 -30.70 -6.76 4.88
C ILE A 75 -29.71 -5.75 5.44
N PHE A 76 -29.12 -4.90 4.58
CA PHE A 76 -28.16 -3.88 4.98
C PHE A 76 -28.79 -2.57 5.44
N SER A 77 -30.12 -2.38 5.25
CA SER A 77 -30.79 -1.17 5.72
C SER A 77 -30.75 -1.07 7.24
N GLY A 78 -30.25 0.07 7.75
CA GLY A 78 -30.11 0.33 9.17
C GLY A 78 -28.84 -0.22 9.84
N SER A 79 -28.10 -1.11 9.20
CA SER A 79 -26.82 -1.64 9.72
C SER A 79 -25.57 -0.99 9.10
N SER A 80 -25.73 -0.25 7.99
CA SER A 80 -24.62 0.39 7.27
C SER A 80 -23.83 1.39 8.12
N VAL A 81 -24.52 2.16 8.97
CA VAL A 81 -23.87 3.13 9.87
C VAL A 81 -22.95 2.41 10.86
N ARG A 82 -23.43 1.32 11.48
CA ARG A 82 -22.62 0.52 12.42
C ARG A 82 -21.41 -0.12 11.74
N LEU A 83 -21.56 -0.57 10.48
CA LEU A 83 -20.45 -1.11 9.69
C LEU A 83 -19.38 -0.04 9.46
N VAL A 84 -19.79 1.16 9.07
CA VAL A 84 -18.87 2.27 8.82
C VAL A 84 -18.16 2.69 10.11
N GLU A 85 -18.89 2.89 11.21
CA GLU A 85 -18.31 3.27 12.50
C GLU A 85 -17.30 2.24 13.00
N ALA A 86 -17.69 0.97 13.04
CA ALA A 86 -16.79 -0.10 13.47
C ALA A 86 -15.61 -0.32 12.51
N GLY A 87 -15.84 -0.17 11.20
CA GLY A 87 -14.77 -0.22 10.19
C GLY A 87 -13.77 0.93 10.34
N VAL A 88 -14.25 2.14 10.63
CA VAL A 88 -13.38 3.30 10.91
C VAL A 88 -12.56 3.07 12.18
N LEU A 89 -13.18 2.59 13.26
CA LEU A 89 -12.45 2.29 14.51
C LEU A 89 -11.39 1.22 14.32
N LEU A 90 -11.72 0.13 13.61
CA LEU A 90 -10.75 -0.91 13.27
C LEU A 90 -9.62 -0.35 12.40
N GLY A 91 -9.96 0.43 11.38
CA GLY A 91 -8.98 1.07 10.49
C GLY A 91 -8.05 2.02 11.22
N LEU A 92 -8.56 2.84 12.14
CA LEU A 92 -7.76 3.72 12.99
C LEU A 92 -6.84 2.92 13.92
N GLY A 93 -7.36 1.88 14.59
CA GLY A 93 -6.56 1.01 15.46
C GLY A 93 -5.42 0.32 14.70
N LEU A 94 -5.71 -0.27 13.54
CA LEU A 94 -4.70 -0.87 12.68
C LEU A 94 -3.71 0.17 12.14
N GLY A 95 -4.17 1.37 11.81
CA GLY A 95 -3.32 2.48 11.37
C GLY A 95 -2.31 2.91 12.44
N VAL A 96 -2.76 3.07 13.68
CA VAL A 96 -1.88 3.39 14.81
C VAL A 96 -0.87 2.27 15.06
N ALA A 97 -1.33 1.02 15.09
CA ALA A 97 -0.46 -0.14 15.26
C ALA A 97 0.61 -0.21 14.14
N TRP A 98 0.21 0.03 12.89
CA TRP A 98 1.14 0.11 11.77
C TRP A 98 2.19 1.21 11.93
N ILE A 99 1.78 2.42 12.35
CA ILE A 99 2.70 3.55 12.55
C ILE A 99 3.75 3.20 13.60
N VAL A 100 3.33 2.59 14.72
CA VAL A 100 4.25 2.16 15.80
C VAL A 100 5.22 1.10 15.28
N LEU A 101 4.73 0.03 14.68
CA LEU A 101 5.56 -1.07 14.18
C LEU A 101 6.48 -0.61 13.06
N ALA A 102 6.00 0.19 12.11
CA ALA A 102 6.79 0.71 11.01
C ALA A 102 7.93 1.63 11.50
N SER A 103 7.70 2.44 12.54
CA SER A 103 8.74 3.30 13.10
C SER A 103 9.84 2.50 13.79
N LEU A 104 9.46 1.46 14.56
CA LEU A 104 10.43 0.58 15.24
C LEU A 104 11.21 -0.30 14.25
N GLY A 105 10.53 -0.91 13.29
CA GLY A 105 11.16 -1.75 12.27
C GLY A 105 12.15 -0.96 11.41
N ARG A 106 11.76 0.22 10.94
CA ARG A 106 12.68 1.10 10.18
C ARG A 106 13.89 1.52 10.99
N MET A 107 13.71 1.87 12.25
CA MET A 107 14.85 2.24 13.11
C MET A 107 15.86 1.09 13.19
N ALA A 108 15.41 -0.13 13.42
CA ALA A 108 16.27 -1.30 13.50
C ALA A 108 17.03 -1.55 12.20
N ILE A 109 16.33 -1.50 11.06
CA ILE A 109 16.91 -1.73 9.73
C ILE A 109 17.91 -0.65 9.35
N MET A 110 17.55 0.63 9.53
CA MET A 110 18.45 1.75 9.22
C MET A 110 19.74 1.69 10.06
N ARG A 111 19.64 1.31 11.34
CA ARG A 111 20.82 1.06 12.18
C ARG A 111 21.72 -0.01 11.59
N SER A 112 21.16 -1.17 11.26
CA SER A 112 21.92 -2.28 10.68
C SER A 112 22.61 -1.89 9.37
N ILE A 113 21.96 -1.05 8.55
CA ILE A 113 22.56 -0.55 7.32
C ILE A 113 23.71 0.42 7.62
N LEU A 114 23.52 1.39 8.52
CA LEU A 114 24.55 2.38 8.86
C LEU A 114 25.79 1.72 9.50
N GLU A 115 25.60 0.77 10.39
CA GLU A 115 26.70 -0.01 11.00
C GLU A 115 27.54 -0.72 9.95
N GLN A 116 26.94 -1.21 8.85
CA GLN A 116 27.68 -1.84 7.75
C GLN A 116 28.58 -0.88 6.98
N PHE A 117 28.20 0.39 6.90
CA PHE A 117 29.03 1.42 6.27
C PHE A 117 30.05 2.03 7.24
N GLY A 118 30.20 1.47 8.44
CA GLY A 118 31.09 1.98 9.47
C GLY A 118 30.62 3.34 10.03
N TRP A 119 29.36 3.68 9.86
CA TRP A 119 28.80 4.91 10.38
C TRP A 119 28.13 4.64 11.73
N GLU A 120 28.60 5.31 12.77
CA GLU A 120 27.91 5.31 14.05
C GLU A 120 26.55 5.99 13.90
N ALA A 121 25.48 5.27 14.22
CA ALA A 121 24.16 5.85 14.27
C ALA A 121 24.10 6.84 15.44
N LYS A 122 24.25 8.12 15.16
CA LYS A 122 24.11 9.20 16.17
C LYS A 122 22.64 9.39 16.52
N ILE A 123 22.06 8.37 17.19
CA ILE A 123 20.66 8.48 17.63
C ILE A 123 20.62 9.40 18.85
N LYS A 124 20.78 10.68 18.61
CA LYS A 124 20.45 11.74 19.56
C LYS A 124 19.03 12.27 19.38
N GLY A 125 18.38 11.92 18.25
CA GLY A 125 17.03 12.37 17.96
C GLY A 125 15.98 11.57 18.74
N PRO A 126 14.87 12.21 19.17
CA PRO A 126 13.79 11.52 19.86
C PRO A 126 13.16 10.48 18.92
N ARG A 127 12.82 9.30 19.46
CA ARG A 127 12.09 8.24 18.73
C ARG A 127 10.79 8.76 18.10
N SER A 128 10.26 9.87 18.64
CA SER A 128 9.09 10.61 18.14
C SER A 128 9.26 11.10 16.70
N THR A 129 10.48 11.39 16.25
CA THR A 129 10.72 11.88 14.87
C THR A 129 10.43 10.81 13.82
N LEU A 130 10.90 9.57 14.03
CA LEU A 130 10.58 8.46 13.11
C LEU A 130 9.10 8.08 13.18
N PHE A 131 8.50 8.18 14.38
CA PHE A 131 7.08 8.00 14.55
C PHE A 131 6.29 9.03 13.74
N PHE A 132 6.67 10.30 13.79
CA PHE A 132 6.03 11.37 13.02
C PHE A 132 6.19 11.17 11.51
N LEU A 133 7.37 10.75 11.01
CA LEU A 133 7.55 10.41 9.60
C LEU A 133 6.67 9.23 9.16
N SER A 134 6.53 8.22 10.01
CA SER A 134 5.65 7.08 9.74
C SER A 134 4.18 7.49 9.74
N PHE A 135 3.79 8.40 10.65
CA PHE A 135 2.46 9.01 10.67
C PHE A 135 2.19 9.82 9.39
N LEU A 136 3.12 10.68 8.98
CA LEU A 136 3.00 11.46 7.73
C LEU A 136 2.83 10.55 6.51
N ARG A 137 3.57 9.45 6.47
CA ARG A 137 3.44 8.44 5.41
C ARG A 137 2.06 7.78 5.40
N ALA A 138 1.56 7.39 6.57
CA ALA A 138 0.22 6.80 6.70
C ALA A 138 -0.86 7.82 6.31
N ALA A 139 -0.75 9.06 6.77
CA ALA A 139 -1.67 10.15 6.43
C ALA A 139 -1.68 10.43 4.92
N ALA A 140 -0.51 10.48 4.27
CA ALA A 140 -0.40 10.65 2.82
C ALA A 140 -1.07 9.50 2.05
N LEU A 141 -0.90 8.25 2.51
CA LEU A 141 -1.56 7.09 1.91
C LEU A 141 -3.07 7.16 2.04
N VAL A 142 -3.59 7.53 3.21
CA VAL A 142 -5.02 7.70 3.44
C VAL A 142 -5.57 8.84 2.58
N ALA A 143 -4.89 9.98 2.54
CA ALA A 143 -5.26 11.11 1.69
C ALA A 143 -5.32 10.72 0.20
N ALA A 144 -4.33 9.96 -0.29
CA ALA A 144 -4.31 9.46 -1.66
C ALA A 144 -5.50 8.53 -1.96
N LYS A 145 -5.84 7.63 -1.03
CA LYS A 145 -7.02 6.73 -1.18
C LYS A 145 -8.32 7.53 -1.19
N VAL A 146 -8.49 8.49 -0.28
CA VAL A 146 -9.69 9.36 -0.21
C VAL A 146 -9.81 10.18 -1.50
N ALA A 147 -8.70 10.76 -1.97
CA ALA A 147 -8.68 11.51 -3.24
C ALA A 147 -9.03 10.62 -4.44
N ALA A 148 -8.55 9.38 -4.48
CA ALA A 148 -8.88 8.42 -5.54
C ALA A 148 -10.37 8.05 -5.56
N ILE A 149 -10.98 7.84 -4.39
CA ILE A 149 -12.44 7.64 -4.26
C ILE A 149 -13.19 8.90 -4.69
N GLY A 150 -12.75 10.07 -4.22
CA GLY A 150 -13.33 11.35 -4.60
C GLY A 150 -13.32 11.60 -6.12
N ALA A 151 -12.23 11.20 -6.81
CA ALA A 151 -12.15 11.29 -8.27
C ALA A 151 -13.21 10.44 -8.99
N VAL A 152 -13.50 9.24 -8.48
CA VAL A 152 -14.57 8.38 -9.02
C VAL A 152 -15.94 9.00 -8.79
N LEU A 153 -16.20 9.52 -7.59
CA LEU A 153 -17.47 10.17 -7.25
C LEU A 153 -17.70 11.42 -8.10
N MET A 154 -16.65 12.24 -8.28
CA MET A 154 -16.73 13.41 -9.16
C MET A 154 -17.00 13.02 -10.60
N ALA A 155 -16.28 12.03 -11.15
CA ALA A 155 -16.49 11.57 -12.52
C ALA A 155 -17.90 11.00 -12.73
N SER A 156 -18.44 10.28 -11.75
CA SER A 156 -19.80 9.74 -11.79
C SER A 156 -20.86 10.85 -11.77
N SER A 157 -20.66 11.91 -10.98
CA SER A 157 -21.55 13.06 -10.93
C SER A 157 -21.51 13.86 -12.24
N PHE A 158 -20.34 14.06 -12.82
CA PHE A 158 -20.20 14.69 -14.14
C PHE A 158 -20.87 13.88 -15.25
N TRP A 159 -20.70 12.56 -15.24
CA TRP A 159 -21.37 11.69 -16.19
C TRP A 159 -22.89 11.78 -16.09
N ALA A 160 -23.42 11.81 -14.87
CA ALA A 160 -24.86 11.89 -14.64
C ALA A 160 -25.46 13.26 -15.02
N SER A 161 -24.72 14.37 -14.80
CA SER A 161 -25.24 15.74 -14.98
C SER A 161 -25.04 16.32 -16.38
N THR A 162 -23.97 15.94 -17.08
CA THR A 162 -23.55 16.60 -18.34
C THR A 162 -23.66 15.71 -19.57
N HIS A 163 -24.21 14.49 -19.46
CA HIS A 163 -24.28 13.49 -20.54
C HIS A 163 -22.93 13.26 -21.27
N ILE A 164 -21.82 13.48 -20.55
CA ILE A 164 -20.48 13.20 -21.07
C ILE A 164 -20.41 11.73 -21.45
N ARG A 165 -19.78 11.41 -22.61
CA ARG A 165 -19.54 10.04 -23.01
C ARG A 165 -18.77 9.29 -21.91
N LEU A 166 -19.20 8.08 -21.56
CA LEU A 166 -18.59 7.23 -20.53
C LEU A 166 -17.06 7.15 -20.68
N GLY A 167 -16.55 7.11 -21.91
CA GLY A 167 -15.12 7.11 -22.20
C GLY A 167 -14.36 8.34 -21.71
N ASN A 168 -14.99 9.53 -21.72
CA ASN A 168 -14.35 10.75 -21.22
C ASN A 168 -14.35 10.81 -19.70
N ALA A 169 -15.42 10.34 -19.04
CA ALA A 169 -15.47 10.20 -17.59
C ALA A 169 -14.39 9.20 -17.11
N ALA A 170 -14.24 8.07 -17.79
CA ALA A 170 -13.19 7.08 -17.50
C ALA A 170 -11.77 7.66 -17.66
N ARG A 171 -11.51 8.42 -18.73
CA ARG A 171 -10.22 9.11 -18.94
C ARG A 171 -9.90 10.07 -17.79
N LEU A 172 -10.88 10.84 -17.35
CA LEU A 172 -10.73 11.79 -16.24
C LEU A 172 -10.32 11.04 -14.95
N VAL A 173 -10.96 9.91 -14.64
CA VAL A 173 -10.60 9.07 -13.50
C VAL A 173 -9.17 8.57 -13.63
N VAL A 174 -8.79 8.02 -14.79
CA VAL A 174 -7.44 7.46 -15.01
C VAL A 174 -6.36 8.53 -14.86
N VAL A 175 -6.56 9.70 -15.48
CA VAL A 175 -5.58 10.80 -15.37
C VAL A 175 -5.48 11.30 -13.93
N THR A 176 -6.61 11.49 -13.24
CA THR A 176 -6.61 11.94 -11.85
C THR A 176 -5.95 10.91 -10.93
N TRP A 177 -6.23 9.63 -11.11
CA TRP A 177 -5.56 8.56 -10.34
C TRP A 177 -4.06 8.51 -10.60
N PHE A 178 -3.63 8.70 -11.84
CA PHE A 178 -2.21 8.78 -12.16
C PHE A 178 -1.52 9.95 -11.44
N LEU A 179 -2.15 11.14 -11.43
CA LEU A 179 -1.61 12.30 -10.73
C LEU A 179 -1.56 12.10 -9.20
N ILE A 180 -2.62 11.52 -8.62
CA ILE A 180 -2.66 11.17 -7.19
C ILE A 180 -1.56 10.16 -6.85
N TRP A 181 -1.41 9.11 -7.67
CA TRP A 181 -0.38 8.11 -7.50
C TRP A 181 1.03 8.71 -7.59
N LEU A 182 1.27 9.57 -8.57
CA LEU A 182 2.54 10.27 -8.76
C LEU A 182 2.88 11.15 -7.55
N ALA A 183 1.93 11.96 -7.09
CA ALA A 183 2.09 12.81 -5.92
C ALA A 183 2.40 11.96 -4.66
N TRP A 184 1.64 10.88 -4.46
CA TRP A 184 1.89 9.94 -3.36
C TRP A 184 3.26 9.26 -3.47
N ALA A 185 3.68 8.85 -4.65
CA ALA A 185 4.97 8.20 -4.87
C ALA A 185 6.14 9.12 -4.52
N ILE A 186 6.09 10.38 -4.97
CA ILE A 186 7.10 11.41 -4.66
C ILE A 186 7.16 11.65 -3.15
N LEU A 187 6.02 11.83 -2.51
CA LEU A 187 5.93 12.09 -1.07
C LEU A 187 6.43 10.89 -0.25
N ASN A 188 6.00 9.69 -0.61
CA ASN A 188 6.43 8.45 0.01
C ASN A 188 7.94 8.22 -0.11
N TRP A 189 8.51 8.56 -1.27
CA TRP A 189 9.94 8.50 -1.50
C TRP A 189 10.69 9.50 -0.61
N ALA A 190 10.25 10.77 -0.59
CA ALA A 190 10.88 11.81 0.22
C ALA A 190 10.86 11.49 1.72
N ILE A 191 9.71 11.04 2.25
CA ILE A 191 9.57 10.63 3.66
C ILE A 191 10.45 9.41 3.95
N SER A 192 10.57 8.49 2.99
CA SER A 192 11.41 7.30 3.14
C SER A 192 12.89 7.63 3.21
N ALA A 193 13.35 8.56 2.38
CA ALA A 193 14.72 9.05 2.39
C ALA A 193 15.03 9.90 3.64
N ALA A 194 14.06 10.71 4.11
CA ALA A 194 14.21 11.52 5.32
C ALA A 194 14.54 10.68 6.56
N ALA A 195 14.01 9.45 6.65
CA ALA A 195 14.31 8.56 7.77
C ALA A 195 15.81 8.25 7.91
N ILE A 196 16.58 8.25 6.81
CA ILE A 196 18.03 8.06 6.83
C ILE A 196 18.73 9.22 7.53
N PHE A 197 18.33 10.47 7.23
CA PHE A 197 18.89 11.67 7.85
C PHE A 197 18.55 11.77 9.34
N VAL A 198 17.34 11.35 9.74
CA VAL A 198 16.96 11.27 11.15
C VAL A 198 17.88 10.31 11.90
N VAL A 199 18.12 9.11 11.36
CA VAL A 199 18.93 8.09 12.05
C VAL A 199 20.41 8.41 11.98
N LYS A 200 20.91 8.93 10.85
CA LYS A 200 22.33 9.24 10.65
C LYS A 200 22.77 10.52 11.37
N GLU A 201 21.97 11.58 11.28
CA GLU A 201 22.38 12.92 11.71
C GLU A 201 21.66 13.37 12.98
N GLY A 202 20.60 12.68 13.40
CA GLY A 202 19.77 13.06 14.54
C GLY A 202 18.83 14.24 14.24
N ASN A 203 18.57 14.52 12.95
CA ASN A 203 17.74 15.64 12.55
C ASN A 203 16.28 15.45 12.98
N ASP A 204 15.57 16.55 13.21
CA ASP A 204 14.12 16.55 13.33
C ASP A 204 13.45 16.27 11.97
N SER A 205 12.15 16.00 11.98
CA SER A 205 11.42 15.53 10.78
C SER A 205 11.44 16.54 9.63
N LEU A 206 11.28 17.84 9.94
CA LEU A 206 11.24 18.88 8.93
C LEU A 206 12.62 19.14 8.33
N THR A 207 13.64 19.21 9.17
CA THR A 207 15.03 19.35 8.75
C THR A 207 15.47 18.14 7.92
N ALA A 208 15.07 16.92 8.27
CA ALA A 208 15.35 15.72 7.51
C ALA A 208 14.68 15.74 6.12
N ILE A 209 13.42 16.19 6.02
CA ILE A 209 12.75 16.37 4.73
C ILE A 209 13.44 17.45 3.91
N GLY A 210 13.82 18.56 4.53
CA GLY A 210 14.60 19.63 3.87
C GLY A 210 15.94 19.14 3.35
N ALA A 211 16.66 18.30 4.10
CA ALA A 211 17.91 17.67 3.68
C ALA A 211 17.72 16.77 2.44
N VAL A 212 16.63 16.00 2.38
CA VAL A 212 16.29 15.19 1.19
C VAL A 212 16.03 16.06 -0.02
N LEU A 213 15.29 17.17 0.13
CA LEU A 213 15.05 18.11 -0.96
C LEU A 213 16.34 18.77 -1.42
N GLY A 214 17.22 19.18 -0.50
CA GLY A 214 18.55 19.70 -0.82
C GLY A 214 19.41 18.69 -1.59
N LEU A 215 19.41 17.43 -1.16
CA LEU A 215 20.12 16.35 -1.84
C LEU A 215 19.53 16.08 -3.24
N PHE A 216 18.22 16.16 -3.39
CA PHE A 216 17.57 16.02 -4.69
C PHE A 216 17.95 17.15 -5.64
N LEU A 217 18.00 18.39 -5.17
CA LEU A 217 18.40 19.54 -5.98
C LEU A 217 19.87 19.47 -6.39
N SER A 218 20.74 18.94 -5.55
CA SER A 218 22.19 18.84 -5.81
C SER A 218 22.56 17.60 -6.64
N ASN A 219 21.87 16.49 -6.51
CA ASN A 219 22.24 15.20 -7.14
C ASN A 219 21.02 14.40 -7.65
N GLY A 220 19.96 15.11 -8.08
CA GLY A 220 18.69 14.51 -8.48
C GLY A 220 18.80 13.53 -9.64
N ALA A 221 19.68 13.79 -10.61
CA ALA A 221 19.87 12.89 -11.74
C ALA A 221 20.35 11.49 -11.32
N GLY A 222 21.29 11.42 -10.38
CA GLY A 222 21.78 10.13 -9.84
C GLY A 222 20.69 9.39 -9.05
N MET A 223 19.91 10.11 -8.26
CA MET A 223 18.82 9.55 -7.47
C MET A 223 17.65 9.07 -8.34
N LEU A 224 17.26 9.87 -9.34
CA LEU A 224 16.23 9.48 -10.31
C LEU A 224 16.69 8.28 -11.13
N GLY A 225 17.95 8.24 -11.55
CA GLY A 225 18.52 7.10 -12.28
C GLY A 225 18.44 5.80 -11.48
N ALA A 226 18.85 5.83 -10.22
CA ALA A 226 18.72 4.66 -9.34
C ALA A 226 17.26 4.24 -9.15
N SER A 227 16.37 5.18 -8.84
CA SER A 227 14.92 4.92 -8.68
C SER A 227 14.29 4.39 -9.96
N ALA A 228 14.71 4.89 -11.14
CA ALA A 228 14.23 4.43 -12.43
C ALA A 228 14.62 2.96 -12.69
N VAL A 229 15.85 2.56 -12.39
CA VAL A 229 16.30 1.17 -12.52
C VAL A 229 15.44 0.22 -11.68
N PHE A 230 15.25 0.52 -10.40
CA PHE A 230 14.39 -0.28 -9.53
C PHE A 230 12.92 -0.26 -9.99
N GLY A 231 12.43 0.90 -10.46
CA GLY A 231 11.09 1.02 -11.03
C GLY A 231 10.87 0.15 -12.26
N VAL A 232 11.83 0.11 -13.19
CA VAL A 232 11.77 -0.76 -14.38
C VAL A 232 11.79 -2.24 -13.98
N ILE A 233 12.63 -2.62 -13.02
CA ILE A 233 12.67 -3.99 -12.50
C ILE A 233 11.32 -4.38 -11.89
N HIS A 234 10.73 -3.51 -11.06
CA HIS A 234 9.39 -3.72 -10.50
C HIS A 234 8.31 -3.88 -11.56
N LEU A 235 8.32 -3.02 -12.59
CA LEU A 235 7.37 -3.10 -13.71
C LEU A 235 7.53 -4.39 -14.50
N ALA A 236 8.75 -4.87 -14.71
CA ALA A 236 9.01 -6.13 -15.37
C ALA A 236 8.43 -7.32 -14.57
N PHE A 237 8.68 -7.38 -13.26
CA PHE A 237 8.10 -8.40 -12.38
C PHE A 237 6.58 -8.31 -12.31
N LEU A 238 6.02 -7.10 -12.24
CA LEU A 238 4.57 -6.88 -12.28
C LEU A 238 3.98 -7.40 -13.58
N GLY A 239 4.59 -7.09 -14.72
CA GLY A 239 4.17 -7.58 -16.04
C GLY A 239 4.15 -9.10 -16.11
N VAL A 240 5.20 -9.76 -15.60
CA VAL A 240 5.25 -11.22 -15.51
C VAL A 240 4.15 -11.77 -14.61
N ALA A 241 3.96 -11.17 -13.42
CA ALA A 241 2.93 -11.63 -12.48
C ALA A 241 1.52 -11.48 -13.05
N VAL A 242 1.20 -10.33 -13.64
CA VAL A 242 -0.11 -10.06 -14.27
C VAL A 242 -0.31 -11.01 -15.46
N GLY A 243 0.67 -11.18 -16.34
CA GLY A 243 0.59 -12.10 -17.46
C GLY A 243 0.35 -13.54 -17.01
N THR A 244 1.07 -14.00 -15.99
CA THR A 244 0.88 -15.34 -15.40
C THR A 244 -0.50 -15.49 -14.77
N ALA A 245 -0.97 -14.49 -14.01
CA ALA A 245 -2.30 -14.53 -13.40
C ALA A 245 -3.41 -14.56 -14.46
N LEU A 246 -3.31 -13.76 -15.50
CA LEU A 246 -4.27 -13.76 -16.62
C LEU A 246 -4.25 -15.10 -17.37
N MET A 247 -3.07 -15.69 -17.59
CA MET A 247 -2.93 -17.01 -18.22
C MET A 247 -3.60 -18.10 -17.37
N VAL A 248 -3.35 -18.10 -16.06
CA VAL A 248 -4.01 -19.04 -15.13
C VAL A 248 -5.52 -18.86 -15.15
N LEU A 249 -6.02 -17.64 -15.11
CA LEU A 249 -7.45 -17.35 -15.21
C LEU A 249 -8.06 -17.83 -16.54
N ALA A 250 -7.40 -17.57 -17.66
CA ALA A 250 -7.90 -17.95 -18.97
C ALA A 250 -8.03 -19.49 -19.15
N PHE A 251 -7.07 -20.25 -18.60
CA PHE A 251 -7.08 -21.71 -18.70
C PHE A 251 -7.87 -22.41 -17.58
N ALA A 252 -8.09 -21.76 -16.45
CA ALA A 252 -8.56 -22.38 -15.24
C ALA A 252 -9.87 -21.81 -14.68
N ILE A 253 -10.61 -20.97 -15.43
CA ILE A 253 -11.89 -20.39 -15.00
C ILE A 253 -12.89 -21.44 -14.49
N ALA A 254 -12.85 -22.65 -15.07
CA ALA A 254 -13.70 -23.78 -14.66
C ALA A 254 -13.03 -24.71 -13.62
N HIS A 255 -11.80 -24.43 -13.20
CA HIS A 255 -11.04 -25.36 -12.36
C HIS A 255 -10.92 -24.84 -10.92
N PRO A 256 -11.19 -25.66 -9.89
CA PRO A 256 -11.16 -25.21 -8.49
C PRO A 256 -9.77 -24.72 -8.02
N LEU A 257 -8.70 -25.10 -8.72
CA LEU A 257 -7.34 -24.67 -8.40
C LEU A 257 -6.95 -23.30 -8.99
N ALA A 258 -7.80 -22.67 -9.81
CA ALA A 258 -7.47 -21.39 -10.43
C ALA A 258 -7.24 -20.28 -9.38
N LEU A 259 -8.12 -20.16 -8.40
CA LEU A 259 -8.02 -19.15 -7.36
C LEU A 259 -6.75 -19.32 -6.49
N PRO A 260 -6.43 -20.51 -5.95
CA PRO A 260 -5.18 -20.74 -5.23
C PRO A 260 -3.93 -20.43 -6.06
N LEU A 261 -3.91 -20.78 -7.35
CA LEU A 261 -2.78 -20.47 -8.22
C LEU A 261 -2.60 -18.96 -8.45
N VAL A 262 -3.68 -18.24 -8.72
CA VAL A 262 -3.62 -16.77 -8.83
C VAL A 262 -3.11 -16.14 -7.51
N MET A 263 -3.61 -16.62 -6.37
CA MET A 263 -3.14 -16.16 -5.06
C MET A 263 -1.64 -16.44 -4.86
N ALA A 264 -1.16 -17.62 -5.26
CA ALA A 264 0.27 -17.95 -5.19
C ALA A 264 1.12 -17.01 -6.06
N VAL A 265 0.66 -16.67 -7.28
CA VAL A 265 1.34 -15.70 -8.15
C VAL A 265 1.38 -14.31 -7.52
N VAL A 266 0.27 -13.83 -6.95
CA VAL A 266 0.19 -12.53 -6.28
C VAL A 266 1.11 -12.49 -5.07
N LEU A 267 1.11 -13.53 -4.24
CA LEU A 267 2.00 -13.63 -3.09
C LEU A 267 3.47 -13.69 -3.50
N GLY A 268 3.81 -14.47 -4.53
CA GLY A 268 5.15 -14.55 -5.09
C GLY A 268 5.65 -13.20 -5.61
N TYR A 269 4.80 -12.48 -6.36
CA TYR A 269 5.10 -11.12 -6.79
C TYR A 269 5.32 -10.16 -5.61
N SER A 270 4.42 -10.19 -4.63
CA SER A 270 4.53 -9.32 -3.45
C SER A 270 5.83 -9.56 -2.68
N LEU A 271 6.25 -10.83 -2.56
CA LEU A 271 7.50 -11.19 -1.90
C LEU A 271 8.71 -10.64 -2.66
N VAL A 272 8.75 -10.79 -3.98
CA VAL A 272 9.83 -10.24 -4.82
C VAL A 272 9.84 -8.72 -4.78
N ALA A 273 8.66 -8.09 -4.87
CA ALA A 273 8.52 -6.63 -4.82
C ALA A 273 8.94 -6.03 -3.47
N ASP A 274 8.68 -6.73 -2.36
CA ASP A 274 9.12 -6.30 -1.03
C ASP A 274 10.61 -6.58 -0.78
N PHE A 275 11.20 -7.55 -1.49
CA PHE A 275 12.62 -7.88 -1.37
C PHE A 275 13.51 -6.91 -2.14
N LEU A 276 13.06 -6.41 -3.29
CA LEU A 276 13.77 -5.46 -4.14
C LEU A 276 13.62 -4.01 -3.67
#